data_5d3600367efe308ec1a2d5bc112369c2
#
_entry.id   5d3600367efe308ec1a2d5bc112369c2
#
_cell.length_a   1.000
_cell.length_b   1.000
_cell.length_c   1.000
_cell.angle_alpha   90.00
_cell.angle_beta   90.00
_cell.angle_gamma   90.00
#
_symmetry.space_group_name_H-M   'P 1'
#
loop_
_entity.id
_entity.type
_entity.pdbx_description
1 polymer ?
#
loop_
_entity_poly.entity_id
_entity_poly.type
_entity_poly.pdbx_seq_one_letter_code
_entity_poly.pdbx_strand_id
1 'polypeptide(L)'
;LPFWRRRSLVILSAAVPLLLVNLNAEASSYRTLIHHYSLPLAVLSVTAAIDGLALQPRKEFPWKGLTWALACWIALAKPWFFTGPYLNKMAMAGDVQQAITKLTPQDRVLTTSYLVPQISQRQHVAFAKQSQSKQAFQNNWTVFLLNPNQPGWGSKKSIQKHLLNQAEAKNWACEHWNSGLTFCRKPGAAP
;
A
#
# COMPACT_ATOMS: atom_id res chain seq x y z
N LEU A 1 -23.34 -26.54 -8.39
CA LEU A 1 -22.40 -25.64 -7.69
C LEU A 1 -21.59 -26.47 -6.68
N PRO A 2 -20.24 -26.39 -6.65
CA PRO A 2 -19.40 -27.22 -5.78
C PRO A 2 -19.65 -26.99 -4.28
N PHE A 3 -20.26 -25.86 -3.91
CA PHE A 3 -20.47 -25.47 -2.52
C PHE A 3 -21.72 -26.09 -1.85
N TRP A 4 -22.62 -26.77 -2.58
CA TRP A 4 -23.90 -27.29 -2.02
C TRP A 4 -23.79 -28.66 -1.35
N ARG A 5 -22.58 -29.19 -1.18
CA ARG A 5 -22.37 -30.43 -0.42
C ARG A 5 -22.23 -30.13 1.07
N ARG A 6 -22.79 -30.99 1.92
CA ARG A 6 -22.70 -30.81 3.39
C ARG A 6 -21.27 -30.62 3.88
N ARG A 7 -20.31 -31.36 3.31
CA ARG A 7 -18.89 -31.27 3.68
C ARG A 7 -18.29 -29.90 3.33
N SER A 8 -18.50 -29.41 2.15
CA SER A 8 -18.05 -28.07 1.74
C SER A 8 -18.71 -26.96 2.57
N LEU A 9 -19.98 -27.15 2.97
CA LEU A 9 -20.67 -26.21 3.88
C LEU A 9 -20.06 -26.18 5.29
N VAL A 10 -19.58 -27.33 5.79
CA VAL A 10 -18.84 -27.37 7.07
C VAL A 10 -17.56 -26.55 6.99
N ILE A 11 -16.80 -26.65 5.89
CA ILE A 11 -15.59 -25.83 5.69
C ILE A 11 -15.98 -24.34 5.63
N LEU A 12 -17.04 -23.99 4.90
CA LEU A 12 -17.51 -22.60 4.79
C LEU A 12 -18.07 -22.07 6.12
N SER A 13 -18.60 -22.90 7.00
CA SER A 13 -19.10 -22.45 8.29
C SER A 13 -17.98 -21.86 9.16
N ALA A 14 -16.72 -22.28 8.98
CA ALA A 14 -15.56 -21.70 9.64
C ALA A 14 -15.30 -20.23 9.20
N ALA A 15 -15.81 -19.81 8.07
CA ALA A 15 -15.73 -18.42 7.60
C ALA A 15 -16.74 -17.49 8.27
N VAL A 16 -17.83 -18.04 8.84
CA VAL A 16 -18.93 -17.24 9.40
C VAL A 16 -18.50 -16.33 10.54
N PRO A 17 -17.76 -16.77 11.58
CA PRO A 17 -17.33 -15.90 12.65
C PRO A 17 -16.46 -14.74 12.12
N LEU A 18 -15.55 -15.01 11.19
CA LEU A 18 -14.69 -14.00 10.59
C LEU A 18 -15.48 -12.99 9.74
N LEU A 19 -16.45 -13.47 8.98
CA LEU A 19 -17.35 -12.63 8.21
C LEU A 19 -18.17 -11.71 9.13
N LEU A 20 -18.69 -12.23 10.21
CA LEU A 20 -19.44 -11.46 11.21
C LEU A 20 -18.57 -10.38 11.86
N VAL A 21 -17.33 -10.70 12.22
CA VAL A 21 -16.38 -9.71 12.76
C VAL A 21 -16.11 -8.60 11.74
N ASN A 22 -15.87 -8.95 10.48
CA ASN A 22 -15.63 -7.96 9.44
C ASN A 22 -16.85 -7.08 9.16
N LEU A 23 -18.06 -7.65 9.11
CA LEU A 23 -19.28 -6.90 8.86
C LEU A 23 -19.66 -5.95 10.01
N ASN A 24 -19.36 -6.34 11.25
CA ASN A 24 -19.62 -5.52 12.44
C ASN A 24 -18.49 -4.54 12.77
N ALA A 25 -17.40 -4.54 12.01
CA ALA A 25 -16.29 -3.62 12.24
C ALA A 25 -16.73 -2.16 12.00
N GLU A 26 -16.30 -1.26 12.87
CA GLU A 26 -16.60 0.17 12.78
C GLU A 26 -15.94 0.79 11.53
N ALA A 27 -14.70 0.41 11.25
CA ALA A 27 -13.97 0.92 10.09
C ALA A 27 -14.48 0.32 8.77
N SER A 28 -14.84 1.18 7.81
CA SER A 28 -15.36 0.78 6.50
C SER A 28 -14.41 -0.13 5.71
N SER A 29 -13.10 -0.01 5.93
CA SER A 29 -12.08 -0.84 5.27
C SER A 29 -12.21 -2.34 5.58
N TYR A 30 -12.69 -2.71 6.76
CA TYR A 30 -12.97 -4.11 7.12
C TYR A 30 -14.24 -4.62 6.43
N ARG A 31 -15.29 -3.78 6.38
CA ARG A 31 -16.60 -4.15 5.80
C ARG A 31 -16.55 -4.33 4.29
N THR A 32 -15.66 -3.62 3.59
CA THR A 32 -15.57 -3.68 2.12
C THR A 32 -14.89 -4.95 1.61
N LEU A 33 -14.24 -5.74 2.45
CA LEU A 33 -13.52 -6.97 2.10
C LEU A 33 -12.46 -6.80 0.98
N ILE A 34 -12.06 -5.56 0.69
CA ILE A 34 -11.13 -5.25 -0.42
C ILE A 34 -9.67 -5.48 -0.02
N HIS A 35 -9.37 -5.37 1.27
CA HIS A 35 -8.02 -5.47 1.81
C HIS A 35 -7.67 -6.88 2.29
N HIS A 36 -6.48 -7.05 2.82
CA HIS A 36 -5.94 -8.31 3.36
C HIS A 36 -6.82 -9.00 4.42
N TYR A 37 -7.79 -8.30 5.00
CA TYR A 37 -8.76 -8.87 5.95
C TYR A 37 -9.67 -9.94 5.33
N SER A 38 -9.82 -9.96 4.01
CA SER A 38 -10.57 -10.99 3.27
C SER A 38 -9.74 -12.24 2.95
N LEU A 39 -8.42 -12.21 3.10
CA LEU A 39 -7.55 -13.34 2.75
C LEU A 39 -7.95 -14.66 3.42
N PRO A 40 -8.25 -14.72 4.74
CA PRO A 40 -8.68 -15.98 5.35
C PRO A 40 -10.01 -16.50 4.78
N LEU A 41 -10.94 -15.59 4.41
CA LEU A 41 -12.20 -15.97 3.75
C LEU A 41 -11.94 -16.57 2.37
N ALA A 42 -11.00 -16.01 1.62
CA ALA A 42 -10.59 -16.52 0.31
C ALA A 42 -10.02 -17.94 0.43
N VAL A 43 -9.13 -18.20 1.40
CA VAL A 43 -8.56 -19.53 1.66
C VAL A 43 -9.64 -20.55 1.97
N LEU A 44 -10.57 -20.24 2.88
CA LEU A 44 -11.67 -21.14 3.23
C LEU A 44 -12.59 -21.42 2.03
N SER A 45 -12.88 -20.39 1.22
CA SER A 45 -13.69 -20.53 0.02
C SER A 45 -13.02 -21.43 -1.02
N VAL A 46 -11.72 -21.26 -1.26
CA VAL A 46 -10.95 -22.10 -2.19
C VAL A 46 -10.87 -23.54 -1.69
N THR A 47 -10.62 -23.75 -0.39
CA THR A 47 -10.58 -25.09 0.21
C THR A 47 -11.93 -25.79 0.08
N ALA A 48 -13.03 -25.11 0.36
CA ALA A 48 -14.38 -25.66 0.18
C ALA A 48 -14.69 -26.00 -1.29
N ALA A 49 -14.22 -25.16 -2.23
CA ALA A 49 -14.37 -25.44 -3.65
C ALA A 49 -13.57 -26.67 -4.10
N ILE A 50 -12.33 -26.81 -3.64
CA ILE A 50 -11.47 -27.97 -3.94
C ILE A 50 -12.12 -29.26 -3.41
N ASP A 51 -12.57 -29.25 -2.14
CA ASP A 51 -13.25 -30.44 -1.54
C ASP A 51 -14.52 -30.80 -2.33
N GLY A 52 -15.32 -29.79 -2.70
CA GLY A 52 -16.53 -30.01 -3.50
C GLY A 52 -16.25 -30.55 -4.90
N LEU A 53 -15.16 -30.14 -5.53
CA LEU A 53 -14.75 -30.61 -6.85
C LEU A 53 -14.09 -32.02 -6.80
N ALA A 54 -13.30 -32.31 -5.77
CA ALA A 54 -12.60 -33.57 -5.61
C ALA A 54 -13.55 -34.79 -5.53
N LEU A 55 -14.77 -34.57 -5.03
CA LEU A 55 -15.80 -35.59 -4.89
C LEU A 55 -16.66 -35.78 -6.15
N GLN A 56 -16.39 -35.09 -7.23
CA GLN A 56 -17.13 -35.23 -8.49
C GLN A 56 -16.37 -36.19 -9.42
N PRO A 57 -17.04 -37.23 -9.99
CA PRO A 57 -16.43 -38.03 -11.02
C PRO A 57 -16.18 -37.16 -12.26
N ARG A 58 -14.92 -36.88 -12.56
CA ARG A 58 -14.53 -36.11 -13.73
C ARG A 58 -14.46 -37.01 -14.94
N LYS A 59 -15.34 -36.81 -15.90
CA LYS A 59 -15.22 -37.38 -17.24
C LYS A 59 -14.55 -36.45 -18.23
N GLU A 60 -14.62 -35.14 -17.97
CA GLU A 60 -14.13 -34.10 -18.89
C GLU A 60 -13.45 -32.94 -18.15
N PHE A 61 -12.57 -32.20 -18.85
CA PHE A 61 -11.94 -31.02 -18.30
C PHE A 61 -12.98 -29.90 -18.07
N PRO A 62 -13.00 -29.24 -16.90
CA PRO A 62 -14.07 -28.31 -16.50
C PRO A 62 -13.92 -26.92 -17.15
N TRP A 63 -13.94 -26.84 -18.48
CA TRP A 63 -13.75 -25.58 -19.23
C TRP A 63 -14.70 -24.46 -18.78
N LYS A 64 -15.97 -24.77 -18.52
CA LYS A 64 -16.95 -23.77 -18.03
C LYS A 64 -16.55 -23.16 -16.68
N GLY A 65 -15.99 -23.98 -15.79
CA GLY A 65 -15.48 -23.50 -14.51
C GLY A 65 -14.26 -22.63 -14.66
N LEU A 66 -13.33 -23.03 -15.55
CA LEU A 66 -12.11 -22.28 -15.83
C LEU A 66 -12.40 -20.93 -16.48
N THR A 67 -13.27 -20.88 -17.51
CA THR A 67 -13.67 -19.62 -18.16
C THR A 67 -14.36 -18.68 -17.20
N TRP A 68 -15.24 -19.20 -16.32
CA TRP A 68 -15.88 -18.39 -15.28
C TRP A 68 -14.87 -17.84 -14.26
N ALA A 69 -13.95 -18.69 -13.78
CA ALA A 69 -12.91 -18.29 -12.85
C ALA A 69 -12.00 -17.21 -13.46
N LEU A 70 -11.62 -17.35 -14.74
CA LEU A 70 -10.83 -16.36 -15.47
C LEU A 70 -11.58 -15.04 -15.64
N ALA A 71 -12.86 -15.07 -15.99
CA ALA A 71 -13.70 -13.88 -16.11
C ALA A 71 -13.81 -13.15 -14.76
N CYS A 72 -14.07 -13.88 -13.69
CA CYS A 72 -14.09 -13.32 -12.34
C CYS A 72 -12.72 -12.72 -11.94
N TRP A 73 -11.63 -13.41 -12.28
CA TRP A 73 -10.28 -12.92 -11.99
C TRP A 73 -10.00 -11.60 -12.74
N ILE A 74 -10.29 -11.52 -14.03
CA ILE A 74 -10.13 -10.29 -14.82
C ILE A 74 -10.98 -9.15 -14.25
N ALA A 75 -12.22 -9.43 -13.85
CA ALA A 75 -13.14 -8.44 -13.31
C ALA A 75 -12.69 -7.91 -11.91
N LEU A 76 -12.20 -8.81 -11.04
CA LEU A 76 -11.90 -8.50 -9.65
C LEU A 76 -10.44 -8.11 -9.41
N ALA A 77 -9.48 -8.72 -10.12
CA ALA A 77 -8.06 -8.48 -9.93
C ALA A 77 -7.60 -7.12 -10.50
N LYS A 78 -8.43 -6.48 -11.34
CA LYS A 78 -8.10 -5.19 -11.97
C LYS A 78 -6.69 -5.18 -12.57
N PRO A 79 -6.34 -6.08 -13.52
CA PRO A 79 -4.98 -6.21 -14.04
C PRO A 79 -4.43 -4.90 -14.62
N TRP A 80 -5.30 -4.02 -15.14
CA TRP A 80 -4.95 -2.67 -15.59
C TRP A 80 -4.38 -1.77 -14.49
N PHE A 81 -4.62 -2.08 -13.21
CA PHE A 81 -4.00 -1.36 -12.10
C PHE A 81 -2.48 -1.56 -12.07
N PHE A 82 -1.99 -2.73 -12.50
CA PHE A 82 -0.56 -3.00 -12.58
C PHE A 82 0.09 -2.29 -13.76
N THR A 83 -0.60 -2.17 -14.89
CA THR A 83 -0.04 -1.54 -16.10
C THR A 83 0.06 -0.02 -16.02
N GLY A 84 -0.73 0.64 -15.19
CA GLY A 84 -0.67 2.09 -14.99
C GLY A 84 0.11 2.48 -13.71
N PRO A 85 -0.55 2.42 -12.54
CA PRO A 85 0.05 2.92 -11.30
C PRO A 85 1.34 2.21 -10.89
N TYR A 86 1.48 0.91 -11.20
CA TYR A 86 2.68 0.14 -10.86
C TYR A 86 3.87 0.54 -11.73
N LEU A 87 3.69 0.64 -13.05
CA LEU A 87 4.76 1.05 -13.96
C LEU A 87 5.23 2.48 -13.68
N ASN A 88 4.30 3.39 -13.35
CA ASN A 88 4.66 4.74 -12.94
C ASN A 88 5.51 4.77 -11.66
N LYS A 89 5.24 3.87 -10.73
CA LYS A 89 6.09 3.73 -9.52
C LYS A 89 7.44 3.11 -9.81
N MET A 90 7.53 2.18 -10.75
CA MET A 90 8.80 1.62 -11.20
C MET A 90 9.69 2.68 -11.85
N ALA A 91 9.13 3.53 -12.71
CA ALA A 91 9.87 4.64 -13.32
C ALA A 91 10.49 5.59 -12.29
N MET A 92 9.84 5.74 -11.13
CA MET A 92 10.35 6.57 -10.04
C MET A 92 11.39 5.85 -9.16
N ALA A 93 11.56 4.53 -9.28
CA ALA A 93 12.41 3.76 -8.38
C ALA A 93 13.88 4.20 -8.44
N GLY A 94 14.38 4.60 -9.60
CA GLY A 94 15.72 5.14 -9.78
C GLY A 94 15.95 6.44 -9.01
N ASP A 95 15.02 7.38 -9.11
CA ASP A 95 15.08 8.67 -8.41
C ASP A 95 15.06 8.45 -6.88
N VAL A 96 14.19 7.55 -6.43
CA VAL A 96 14.09 7.18 -5.01
C VAL A 96 15.40 6.58 -4.51
N GLN A 97 16.00 5.67 -5.28
CA GLN A 97 17.28 5.07 -4.91
C GLN A 97 18.38 6.12 -4.82
N GLN A 98 18.48 7.04 -5.78
CA GLN A 98 19.43 8.16 -5.74
C GLN A 98 19.21 9.05 -4.51
N ALA A 99 17.96 9.37 -4.18
CA ALA A 99 17.65 10.17 -3.01
C ALA A 99 18.02 9.46 -1.70
N ILE A 100 17.80 8.15 -1.61
CA ILE A 100 18.12 7.35 -0.43
C ILE A 100 19.63 7.26 -0.21
N THR A 101 20.45 7.18 -1.27
CA THR A 101 21.93 7.14 -1.13
C THR A 101 22.51 8.43 -0.55
N LYS A 102 21.78 9.54 -0.65
CA LYS A 102 22.19 10.83 -0.05
C LYS A 102 21.87 10.91 1.45
N LEU A 103 21.10 10.00 1.99
CA LEU A 103 20.73 9.99 3.39
C LEU A 103 21.84 9.40 4.26
N THR A 104 22.21 10.08 5.32
CA THR A 104 23.15 9.58 6.35
C THR A 104 22.37 8.86 7.47
N PRO A 105 23.02 7.96 8.24
CA PRO A 105 22.37 7.29 9.37
C PRO A 105 21.78 8.22 10.42
N GLN A 106 22.37 9.41 10.60
CA GLN A 106 21.99 10.40 11.59
C GLN A 106 20.81 11.29 11.13
N ASP A 107 20.44 11.23 9.86
CA ASP A 107 19.38 12.06 9.33
C ASP A 107 18.02 11.72 9.96
N ARG A 108 17.31 12.75 10.36
CA ARG A 108 15.91 12.68 10.80
C ARG A 108 15.02 13.00 9.61
N VAL A 109 14.39 11.97 9.05
CA VAL A 109 13.73 12.05 7.75
C VAL A 109 12.21 12.15 7.89
N LEU A 110 11.65 13.21 7.31
CA LEU A 110 10.21 13.33 7.11
C LEU A 110 9.87 12.96 5.65
N THR A 111 9.03 11.95 5.45
CA THR A 111 8.80 11.40 4.11
C THR A 111 7.35 11.04 3.84
N THR A 112 7.08 10.49 2.67
CA THR A 112 5.76 9.94 2.28
C THR A 112 5.61 8.50 2.78
N SER A 113 4.38 8.05 2.99
CA SER A 113 4.09 6.73 3.56
C SER A 113 4.67 5.57 2.75
N TYR A 114 4.74 5.68 1.43
CA TYR A 114 5.26 4.61 0.57
C TYR A 114 6.79 4.53 0.52
N LEU A 115 7.51 5.58 0.96
CA LEU A 115 8.97 5.57 1.07
C LEU A 115 9.45 5.10 2.45
N VAL A 116 8.61 5.18 3.48
CA VAL A 116 8.95 4.75 4.85
C VAL A 116 9.53 3.33 4.90
N PRO A 117 8.97 2.30 4.22
CA PRO A 117 9.55 0.96 4.28
C PRO A 117 10.99 0.87 3.79
N GLN A 118 11.37 1.69 2.81
CA GLN A 118 12.72 1.68 2.21
C GLN A 118 13.78 2.33 3.10
N ILE A 119 13.36 3.15 4.07
CA ILE A 119 14.25 3.86 4.99
C ILE A 119 13.93 3.53 6.46
N SER A 120 13.13 2.48 6.71
CA SER A 120 12.66 2.08 8.05
C SER A 120 13.76 1.64 9.02
N GLN A 121 14.94 1.34 8.53
CA GLN A 121 16.11 0.97 9.35
C GLN A 121 16.70 2.16 10.15
N ARG A 122 16.20 3.38 9.90
CA ARG A 122 16.68 4.60 10.57
C ARG A 122 15.93 4.83 11.87
N GLN A 123 16.59 5.38 12.86
CA GLN A 123 15.99 5.67 14.17
C GLN A 123 14.88 6.75 14.10
N HIS A 124 15.02 7.70 13.19
CA HIS A 124 14.14 8.86 13.11
C HIS A 124 13.52 8.99 11.72
N VAL A 125 12.41 8.31 11.50
CA VAL A 125 11.60 8.39 10.29
C VAL A 125 10.15 8.65 10.67
N ALA A 126 9.54 9.59 9.97
CA ALA A 126 8.10 9.80 10.07
C ALA A 126 7.50 10.17 8.72
N PHE A 127 6.19 10.00 8.57
CA PHE A 127 5.52 10.47 7.37
C PHE A 127 4.77 11.78 7.62
N ALA A 128 4.73 12.63 6.58
CA ALA A 128 4.20 13.99 6.62
C ALA A 128 2.68 13.98 6.81
N LYS A 129 2.21 13.86 8.07
CA LYS A 129 0.82 14.02 8.49
C LYS A 129 0.51 15.48 8.83
N GLN A 130 -0.77 15.83 8.87
CA GLN A 130 -1.23 17.16 9.26
C GLN A 130 -0.79 17.54 10.68
N SER A 131 -0.79 16.60 11.61
CA SER A 131 -0.31 16.81 12.98
C SER A 131 1.18 17.13 13.03
N GLN A 132 1.97 16.58 12.12
CA GLN A 132 3.41 16.78 12.08
C GLN A 132 3.81 18.01 11.26
N SER A 133 2.97 18.46 10.29
CA SER A 133 3.28 19.64 9.49
C SER A 133 3.36 20.93 10.31
N LYS A 134 2.51 21.07 11.34
CA LYS A 134 2.53 22.24 12.24
C LYS A 134 3.81 22.32 13.07
N GLN A 135 4.43 21.19 13.37
CA GLN A 135 5.62 21.07 14.22
C GLN A 135 6.87 20.61 13.45
N ALA A 136 6.77 20.47 12.12
CA ALA A 136 7.84 19.86 11.32
C ALA A 136 9.19 20.58 11.50
N PHE A 137 9.17 21.90 11.63
CA PHE A 137 10.39 22.69 11.83
C PHE A 137 10.82 22.79 13.30
N GLN A 138 9.92 22.47 14.25
CA GLN A 138 10.23 22.41 15.68
C GLN A 138 10.83 21.05 16.09
N ASN A 139 10.45 19.98 15.40
CA ASN A 139 10.84 18.60 15.72
C ASN A 139 12.25 18.21 15.20
N ASN A 140 13.11 19.16 14.90
CA ASN A 140 14.48 18.91 14.45
C ASN A 140 14.64 17.92 13.27
N TRP A 141 13.70 17.90 12.33
CA TRP A 141 13.88 17.17 11.07
C TRP A 141 15.03 17.78 10.28
N THR A 142 15.93 16.95 9.77
CA THR A 142 17.10 17.38 8.99
C THR A 142 16.86 17.21 7.49
N VAL A 143 15.98 16.29 7.10
CA VAL A 143 15.69 15.98 5.70
C VAL A 143 14.20 15.86 5.46
N PHE A 144 13.71 16.47 4.40
CA PHE A 144 12.41 16.21 3.80
C PHE A 144 12.60 15.45 2.49
N LEU A 145 11.98 14.26 2.40
CA LEU A 145 11.95 13.43 1.20
C LEU A 145 10.48 13.23 0.80
N LEU A 146 9.96 14.13 -0.02
CA LEU A 146 8.54 14.25 -0.30
C LEU A 146 8.23 14.12 -1.79
N ASN A 147 7.04 13.63 -2.12
CA ASN A 147 6.53 13.61 -3.48
C ASN A 147 5.07 14.06 -3.52
N PRO A 148 4.81 15.36 -3.79
CA PRO A 148 3.44 15.89 -3.88
C PRO A 148 2.59 15.28 -5.01
N ASN A 149 3.22 14.72 -6.03
CA ASN A 149 2.51 14.06 -7.14
C ASN A 149 2.01 12.67 -6.75
N GLN A 150 2.69 12.04 -5.79
CA GLN A 150 2.32 10.74 -5.21
C GLN A 150 2.35 10.82 -3.67
N PRO A 151 1.39 11.52 -3.05
CA PRO A 151 1.44 11.83 -1.62
C PRO A 151 1.39 10.58 -0.71
N GLY A 152 0.84 9.48 -1.21
CA GLY A 152 0.69 8.26 -0.44
C GLY A 152 -0.44 8.33 0.58
N TRP A 153 -0.56 7.26 1.38
CA TRP A 153 -1.58 7.18 2.42
C TRP A 153 -1.22 8.06 3.63
N GLY A 154 -2.23 8.76 4.17
CA GLY A 154 -2.06 9.58 5.38
C GLY A 154 -1.36 10.92 5.19
N SER A 155 -0.85 11.22 3.99
CA SER A 155 -0.25 12.51 3.66
C SER A 155 -0.99 13.16 2.50
N LYS A 156 -1.40 14.42 2.65
CA LYS A 156 -2.09 15.16 1.59
C LYS A 156 -1.09 15.92 0.72
N LYS A 157 -1.40 16.07 -0.58
CA LYS A 157 -0.61 16.87 -1.52
C LYS A 157 -0.38 18.29 -1.03
N SER A 158 -1.40 18.92 -0.45
CA SER A 158 -1.32 20.27 0.11
C SER A 158 -0.33 20.38 1.26
N ILE A 159 -0.29 19.39 2.15
CA ILE A 159 0.63 19.35 3.28
C ILE A 159 2.08 19.26 2.79
N GLN A 160 2.35 18.36 1.83
CA GLN A 160 3.70 18.20 1.29
C GLN A 160 4.17 19.45 0.56
N LYS A 161 3.32 20.05 -0.28
CA LYS A 161 3.65 21.32 -0.93
C LYS A 161 3.95 22.44 0.07
N HIS A 162 3.13 22.54 1.13
CA HIS A 162 3.35 23.54 2.17
C HIS A 162 4.70 23.34 2.87
N LEU A 163 5.07 22.09 3.20
CA LEU A 163 6.37 21.78 3.81
C LEU A 163 7.54 22.11 2.90
N LEU A 164 7.44 21.79 1.61
CA LEU A 164 8.48 22.09 0.63
C LEU A 164 8.66 23.64 0.47
N ASN A 165 7.58 24.36 0.28
CA ASN A 165 7.63 25.81 0.17
C ASN A 165 8.24 26.47 1.43
N GLN A 166 7.94 25.93 2.63
CA GLN A 166 8.55 26.41 3.86
C GLN A 166 10.04 26.05 3.98
N ALA A 167 10.44 24.88 3.47
CA ALA A 167 11.85 24.49 3.46
C ALA A 167 12.66 25.41 2.53
N GLU A 168 12.15 25.68 1.34
CA GLU A 168 12.75 26.62 0.38
C GLU A 168 12.84 28.04 0.96
N ALA A 169 11.77 28.55 1.58
CA ALA A 169 11.75 29.85 2.24
C ALA A 169 12.75 29.94 3.41
N LYS A 170 13.16 28.82 3.99
CA LYS A 170 14.20 28.72 5.02
C LYS A 170 15.59 28.41 4.47
N ASN A 171 15.79 28.54 3.16
CA ASN A 171 17.03 28.25 2.45
C ASN A 171 17.56 26.81 2.66
N TRP A 172 16.69 25.83 2.73
CA TRP A 172 17.11 24.44 2.69
C TRP A 172 17.63 24.09 1.30
N ALA A 173 18.67 23.26 1.24
CA ALA A 173 19.18 22.75 -0.04
C ALA A 173 18.20 21.72 -0.59
N CYS A 174 17.47 22.08 -1.64
CA CYS A 174 16.45 21.26 -2.27
C CYS A 174 16.89 20.78 -3.65
N GLU A 175 16.70 19.48 -3.92
CA GLU A 175 16.86 18.85 -5.22
C GLU A 175 15.52 18.27 -5.67
N HIS A 176 15.23 18.42 -6.96
CA HIS A 176 13.98 17.98 -7.58
C HIS A 176 14.25 16.98 -8.69
N TRP A 177 13.47 15.89 -8.74
CA TRP A 177 13.52 14.92 -9.83
C TRP A 177 12.28 15.02 -10.73
N ASN A 178 12.40 14.56 -11.96
CA ASN A 178 11.31 14.57 -12.94
C ASN A 178 10.08 13.76 -12.48
N SER A 179 10.26 12.78 -11.62
CA SER A 179 9.18 12.01 -10.98
C SER A 179 8.34 12.81 -9.99
N GLY A 180 8.72 14.07 -9.70
CA GLY A 180 8.11 14.90 -8.67
C GLY A 180 8.62 14.63 -7.25
N LEU A 181 9.62 13.75 -7.12
CA LEU A 181 10.32 13.55 -5.86
C LEU A 181 11.16 14.78 -5.55
N THR A 182 11.14 15.22 -4.31
CA THR A 182 11.94 16.36 -3.82
C THR A 182 12.63 15.97 -2.53
N PHE A 183 13.93 16.20 -2.49
CA PHE A 183 14.80 16.02 -1.34
C PHE A 183 15.27 17.40 -0.87
N CYS A 184 14.97 17.77 0.36
CA CYS A 184 15.45 19.02 0.95
C CYS A 184 16.23 18.73 2.23
N ARG A 185 17.43 19.23 2.34
CA ARG A 185 18.29 19.13 3.51
C ARG A 185 18.43 20.46 4.24
N LYS A 186 18.30 20.43 5.56
CA LYS A 186 18.44 21.61 6.42
C LYS A 186 19.90 22.11 6.38
N PRO A 187 20.14 23.43 6.26
CA PRO A 187 21.48 24.00 6.37
C PRO A 187 22.14 23.64 7.70
N GLY A 188 23.44 23.27 7.65
CA GLY A 188 24.20 22.89 8.85
C GLY A 188 23.88 21.51 9.44
N ALA A 189 22.95 20.74 8.85
CA ALA A 189 22.87 19.32 9.13
C ALA A 189 24.07 18.64 8.44
N ALA A 190 24.97 18.08 9.23
CA ALA A 190 26.17 17.41 8.69
C ALA A 190 25.79 16.34 7.67
N PRO A 191 26.58 16.18 6.59
CA PRO A 191 26.39 15.10 5.65
C PRO A 191 26.60 13.74 6.31
#